data_e78cc1f90196bb0d7acbf64a32cbcbf1
#
_entry.id   e78cc1f90196bb0d7acbf64a32cbcbf1
#
_cell.length_a   1.000
_cell.length_b   1.000
_cell.length_c   1.000
_cell.angle_alpha   90.00
_cell.angle_beta   90.00
_cell.angle_gamma   90.00
#
_symmetry.space_group_name_H-M   'P 1'
#
loop_
_entity.id
_entity.type
_entity.pdbx_description
1 polymer ?
#
loop_
_entity_poly.entity_id
_entity_poly.type
_entity_poly.pdbx_seq_one_letter_code
_entity_poly.pdbx_strand_id
1 'polypeptide(L)'
;GSNTVSVIDPATNTVTGSITVGNGPSGVAVSPVTGLVFVTNFDSNTVSVIDPTTNTVTGSIPVGTGAYGVAVNPGGNIYVTNQFSNTVSVIDPTTNTVTGSPITVGTAPTGVAVNPVTGEVYVTNFAGDTVSVIS
;
A
#
# COMPACT_ATOMS: atom_id res chain seq x y z
N GLY A 1 5.31 -15.07 9.61
CA GLY A 1 6.29 -14.12 10.02
C GLY A 1 5.93 -13.36 11.28
N SER A 2 6.63 -12.26 11.49
CA SER A 2 6.47 -11.46 12.73
C SER A 2 5.24 -10.56 12.72
N ASN A 3 4.69 -10.27 11.53
CA ASN A 3 3.53 -9.40 11.35
C ASN A 3 3.76 -8.00 11.94
N THR A 4 4.96 -7.47 11.74
CA THR A 4 5.38 -6.18 12.29
C THR A 4 6.03 -5.32 11.22
N VAL A 5 6.06 -4.02 11.51
CA VAL A 5 6.83 -3.01 10.78
C VAL A 5 7.95 -2.55 11.70
N SER A 6 9.18 -2.61 11.22
CA SER A 6 10.33 -2.06 11.94
C SER A 6 10.50 -0.59 11.59
N VAL A 7 10.75 0.23 12.61
CA VAL A 7 11.04 1.65 12.45
C VAL A 7 12.54 1.87 12.60
N ILE A 8 13.15 2.49 11.62
CA ILE A 8 14.60 2.74 11.58
C ILE A 8 14.84 4.23 11.75
N ASP A 9 15.70 4.58 12.71
CA ASP A 9 16.19 5.95 12.88
C ASP A 9 17.32 6.20 11.89
N PRO A 10 17.17 7.12 10.93
CA PRO A 10 18.19 7.38 9.93
C PRO A 10 19.45 8.05 10.50
N ALA A 11 19.37 8.69 11.67
CA ALA A 11 20.52 9.31 12.30
C ALA A 11 21.49 8.26 12.86
N THR A 12 20.97 7.13 13.34
CA THR A 12 21.78 6.07 13.95
C THR A 12 21.80 4.79 13.11
N ASN A 13 20.90 4.67 12.12
CA ASN A 13 20.69 3.47 11.31
C ASN A 13 20.41 2.24 12.17
N THR A 14 19.63 2.43 13.23
CA THR A 14 19.22 1.36 14.12
C THR A 14 17.71 1.26 14.16
N VAL A 15 17.20 0.06 14.46
CA VAL A 15 15.78 -0.15 14.69
C VAL A 15 15.40 0.42 16.05
N THR A 16 14.48 1.39 16.05
CA THR A 16 14.04 2.07 17.27
C THR A 16 12.64 1.68 17.70
N GLY A 17 11.92 0.95 16.87
CA GLY A 17 10.56 0.54 17.19
C GLY A 17 10.07 -0.59 16.32
N SER A 18 8.98 -1.22 16.78
CA SER A 18 8.29 -2.30 16.08
C SER A 18 6.79 -2.09 16.26
N ILE A 19 6.05 -2.12 15.15
CA ILE A 19 4.60 -1.86 15.15
C ILE A 19 3.90 -3.12 14.65
N THR A 20 2.98 -3.65 15.46
CA THR A 20 2.17 -4.80 15.04
C THR A 20 1.12 -4.35 14.04
N VAL A 21 1.05 -5.05 12.91
CA VAL A 21 0.09 -4.81 11.83
C VAL A 21 -0.72 -6.08 11.56
N GLY A 22 -1.30 -6.22 10.38
CA GLY A 22 -1.98 -7.44 9.97
C GLY A 22 -1.03 -8.57 9.62
N ASN A 23 -1.57 -9.64 9.05
CA ASN A 23 -0.80 -10.83 8.73
C ASN A 23 -0.13 -10.69 7.36
N GLY A 24 1.13 -11.06 7.30
CA GLY A 24 1.91 -11.09 6.07
C GLY A 24 2.14 -9.70 5.47
N PRO A 25 2.67 -8.72 6.23
CA PRO A 25 2.95 -7.41 5.66
C PRO A 25 3.96 -7.53 4.52
N SER A 26 3.66 -6.89 3.39
CA SER A 26 4.44 -7.04 2.16
C SER A 26 4.92 -5.72 1.59
N GLY A 27 4.13 -4.66 1.67
CA GLY A 27 4.51 -3.36 1.13
C GLY A 27 4.26 -2.24 2.12
N VAL A 28 5.00 -1.16 1.97
CA VAL A 28 4.87 0.03 2.82
C VAL A 28 5.08 1.29 1.98
N ALA A 29 4.25 2.29 2.23
CA ALA A 29 4.37 3.60 1.60
C ALA A 29 3.96 4.69 2.58
N VAL A 30 4.53 5.87 2.39
CA VAL A 30 4.28 7.03 3.25
C VAL A 30 3.65 8.14 2.42
N SER A 31 2.60 8.76 2.96
CA SER A 31 2.06 9.98 2.36
C SER A 31 2.95 11.16 2.73
N PRO A 32 3.57 11.85 1.77
CA PRO A 32 4.39 13.02 2.07
C PRO A 32 3.56 14.24 2.51
N VAL A 33 2.24 14.17 2.29
CA VAL A 33 1.32 15.26 2.65
C VAL A 33 0.86 15.14 4.08
N THR A 34 0.44 13.93 4.51
CA THR A 34 -0.11 13.70 5.85
C THR A 34 0.87 13.06 6.80
N GLY A 35 1.92 12.43 6.29
CA GLY A 35 2.84 11.61 7.08
C GLY A 35 2.32 10.22 7.44
N LEU A 36 1.07 9.91 7.11
CA LEU A 36 0.50 8.60 7.40
C LEU A 36 1.22 7.50 6.63
N VAL A 37 1.36 6.35 7.26
CA VAL A 37 2.06 5.18 6.71
C VAL A 37 1.03 4.10 6.39
N PHE A 38 1.11 3.55 5.19
CA PHE A 38 0.20 2.53 4.70
C PHE A 38 0.96 1.24 4.48
N VAL A 39 0.46 0.14 5.06
CA VAL A 39 1.11 -1.17 5.03
C VAL A 39 0.12 -2.19 4.48
N THR A 40 0.50 -2.86 3.39
CA THR A 40 -0.31 -3.95 2.84
C THR A 40 -0.07 -5.22 3.65
N ASN A 41 -1.16 -5.90 4.02
CA ASN A 41 -1.12 -7.15 4.75
C ASN A 41 -1.63 -8.26 3.83
N PHE A 42 -0.71 -8.98 3.23
CA PHE A 42 -1.00 -9.95 2.16
C PHE A 42 -1.98 -11.04 2.60
N ASP A 43 -1.77 -11.62 3.77
CA ASP A 43 -2.60 -12.73 4.25
C ASP A 43 -3.91 -12.26 4.90
N SER A 44 -3.97 -11.01 5.33
CA SER A 44 -5.20 -10.43 5.91
C SER A 44 -6.09 -9.73 4.90
N ASN A 45 -5.61 -9.47 3.69
CA ASN A 45 -6.36 -8.75 2.66
C ASN A 45 -6.77 -7.35 3.10
N THR A 46 -5.89 -6.69 3.84
CA THR A 46 -6.12 -5.36 4.39
C THR A 46 -4.92 -4.45 4.20
N VAL A 47 -5.16 -3.15 4.40
CA VAL A 47 -4.12 -2.15 4.54
C VAL A 47 -4.20 -1.55 5.94
N SER A 48 -3.11 -1.61 6.68
CA SER A 48 -3.00 -0.93 7.97
C SER A 48 -2.58 0.51 7.77
N VAL A 49 -3.19 1.43 8.52
CA VAL A 49 -2.83 2.84 8.54
C VAL A 49 -2.13 3.13 9.86
N ILE A 50 -0.92 3.67 9.79
CA ILE A 50 -0.10 3.98 10.97
C ILE A 50 0.01 5.49 11.11
N ASP A 51 -0.27 5.99 12.31
CA ASP A 51 -0.02 7.38 12.68
C ASP A 51 1.45 7.51 13.12
N PRO A 52 2.25 8.34 12.43
CA PRO A 52 3.67 8.48 12.75
C PRO A 52 3.94 9.22 14.05
N THR A 53 2.97 9.98 14.57
CA THR A 53 3.14 10.70 15.84
C THR A 53 3.11 9.76 17.04
N THR A 54 2.35 8.68 16.96
CA THR A 54 2.21 7.69 18.03
C THR A 54 2.85 6.36 17.67
N ASN A 55 3.21 6.13 16.39
CA ASN A 55 3.68 4.85 15.86
C ASN A 55 2.72 3.70 16.20
N THR A 56 1.43 3.97 16.05
CA THR A 56 0.38 2.96 16.28
C THR A 56 -0.53 2.85 15.06
N VAL A 57 -1.15 1.68 14.89
CA VAL A 57 -2.16 1.46 13.87
C VAL A 57 -3.45 2.17 14.30
N THR A 58 -3.92 3.08 13.44
CA THR A 58 -5.15 3.84 13.68
C THR A 58 -6.30 3.40 12.79
N GLY A 59 -6.04 2.57 11.79
CA GLY A 59 -7.09 2.08 10.89
C GLY A 59 -6.67 0.83 10.16
N SER A 60 -7.67 0.10 9.68
CA SER A 60 -7.51 -1.08 8.84
C SER A 60 -8.53 -1.01 7.73
N ILE A 61 -8.06 -1.10 6.48
CA ILE A 61 -8.89 -0.91 5.30
C ILE A 61 -8.96 -2.24 4.55
N PRO A 62 -10.15 -2.85 4.42
CA PRO A 62 -10.31 -4.05 3.58
C PRO A 62 -10.06 -3.71 2.12
N VAL A 63 -9.31 -4.57 1.43
CA VAL A 63 -9.01 -4.46 0.00
C VAL A 63 -9.26 -5.80 -0.68
N GLY A 64 -8.69 -6.02 -1.85
CA GLY A 64 -8.82 -7.30 -2.55
C GLY A 64 -7.91 -8.38 -1.96
N THR A 65 -7.92 -9.54 -2.60
CA THR A 65 -7.18 -10.70 -2.11
C THR A 65 -5.70 -10.64 -2.47
N GLY A 66 -4.85 -10.85 -1.48
CA GLY A 66 -3.41 -10.84 -1.66
C GLY A 66 -2.86 -9.42 -1.84
N ALA A 67 -3.22 -8.50 -0.96
CA ALA A 67 -2.70 -7.14 -0.98
C ALA A 67 -1.18 -7.16 -0.92
N TYR A 68 -0.53 -6.65 -1.97
CA TYR A 68 0.92 -6.80 -2.12
C TYR A 68 1.66 -5.47 -2.10
N GLY A 69 1.48 -4.65 -3.12
CA GLY A 69 2.16 -3.37 -3.25
C GLY A 69 1.24 -2.20 -2.91
N VAL A 70 1.84 -1.09 -2.51
CA VAL A 70 1.11 0.14 -2.21
C VAL A 70 1.92 1.34 -2.68
N ALA A 71 1.25 2.30 -3.29
CA ALA A 71 1.86 3.56 -3.72
C ALA A 71 0.91 4.72 -3.43
N VAL A 72 1.50 5.85 -3.06
CA VAL A 72 0.77 7.07 -2.73
C VAL A 72 0.99 8.09 -3.85
N ASN A 73 -0.10 8.62 -4.40
CA ASN A 73 -0.03 9.82 -5.23
C ASN A 73 -0.08 11.03 -4.30
N PRO A 74 0.99 11.84 -4.21
CA PRO A 74 1.01 13.00 -3.31
C PRO A 74 -0.17 13.92 -3.61
N GLY A 75 -0.98 14.23 -2.59
CA GLY A 75 -2.21 15.02 -2.73
C GLY A 75 -3.36 14.30 -3.42
N GLY A 76 -3.21 13.04 -3.74
CA GLY A 76 -4.23 12.22 -4.41
C GLY A 76 -4.47 10.88 -3.73
N ASN A 77 -4.94 9.92 -4.51
CA ASN A 77 -5.34 8.61 -4.02
C ASN A 77 -4.14 7.69 -3.73
N ILE A 78 -4.43 6.61 -3.03
CA ILE A 78 -3.49 5.54 -2.70
C ILE A 78 -3.91 4.30 -3.48
N TYR A 79 -2.94 3.60 -4.07
CA TYR A 79 -3.17 2.47 -4.96
C TYR A 79 -2.55 1.21 -4.36
N VAL A 80 -3.33 0.14 -4.32
CA VAL A 80 -2.96 -1.15 -3.71
C VAL A 80 -3.17 -2.24 -4.73
N THR A 81 -2.11 -3.02 -5.01
CA THR A 81 -2.23 -4.19 -5.88
C THR A 81 -2.77 -5.37 -5.10
N ASN A 82 -3.73 -6.06 -5.69
CA ASN A 82 -4.34 -7.26 -5.12
C ASN A 82 -3.92 -8.44 -5.99
N GLN A 83 -2.86 -9.14 -5.59
CA GLN A 83 -2.17 -10.12 -6.43
C GLN A 83 -3.09 -11.25 -6.89
N PHE A 84 -3.93 -11.77 -5.99
CA PHE A 84 -4.79 -12.91 -6.32
C PHE A 84 -6.13 -12.50 -6.93
N SER A 85 -6.49 -11.23 -6.86
CA SER A 85 -7.71 -10.71 -7.49
C SER A 85 -7.47 -10.12 -8.87
N ASN A 86 -6.21 -9.94 -9.28
CA ASN A 86 -5.82 -9.29 -10.55
C ASN A 86 -6.41 -7.89 -10.68
N THR A 87 -6.44 -7.17 -9.57
CA THR A 87 -7.02 -5.83 -9.49
C THR A 87 -6.14 -4.87 -8.72
N VAL A 88 -6.48 -3.59 -8.82
CA VAL A 88 -5.93 -2.51 -7.99
C VAL A 88 -7.09 -1.88 -7.24
N SER A 89 -6.96 -1.79 -5.92
CA SER A 89 -7.89 -1.03 -5.07
C SER A 89 -7.39 0.40 -4.95
N VAL A 90 -8.33 1.35 -4.99
CA VAL A 90 -8.04 2.78 -4.83
C VAL A 90 -8.58 3.23 -3.49
N ILE A 91 -7.72 3.83 -2.68
CA ILE A 91 -8.07 4.34 -1.35
C ILE A 91 -8.10 5.86 -1.40
N ASP A 92 -9.21 6.43 -0.91
CA ASP A 92 -9.34 7.88 -0.70
C ASP A 92 -8.66 8.25 0.63
N PRO A 93 -7.61 9.08 0.62
CA PRO A 93 -6.88 9.42 1.84
C PRO A 93 -7.66 10.34 2.79
N THR A 94 -8.72 11.01 2.31
CA THR A 94 -9.54 11.87 3.18
C THR A 94 -10.46 11.06 4.08
N THR A 95 -10.90 9.91 3.62
CA THR A 95 -11.80 9.02 4.37
C THR A 95 -11.13 7.75 4.84
N ASN A 96 -9.96 7.40 4.29
CA ASN A 96 -9.25 6.13 4.50
C ASN A 96 -10.13 4.93 4.19
N THR A 97 -10.87 5.03 3.09
CA THR A 97 -11.74 3.95 2.59
C THR A 97 -11.49 3.73 1.11
N VAL A 98 -11.79 2.51 0.65
CA VAL A 98 -11.75 2.20 -0.78
C VAL A 98 -12.83 3.02 -1.50
N THR A 99 -12.44 3.65 -2.60
CA THR A 99 -13.33 4.44 -3.45
C THR A 99 -13.46 3.78 -4.82
N GLY A 100 -14.68 3.70 -5.31
CA GLY A 100 -14.98 3.09 -6.60
C GLY A 100 -14.80 1.58 -6.63
N SER A 101 -15.00 1.00 -7.82
CA SER A 101 -14.77 -0.41 -8.05
C SER A 101 -13.29 -0.71 -8.24
N PRO A 102 -12.82 -1.91 -7.90
CA PRO A 102 -11.44 -2.30 -8.19
C PRO A 102 -11.14 -2.21 -9.69
N ILE A 103 -9.94 -1.77 -10.02
CA ILE A 103 -9.49 -1.61 -11.40
C ILE A 103 -8.89 -2.94 -11.85
N THR A 104 -9.44 -3.53 -12.92
CA THR A 104 -8.87 -4.76 -13.49
C THR A 104 -7.55 -4.45 -14.19
N VAL A 105 -6.53 -5.22 -13.86
CA VAL A 105 -5.20 -5.13 -14.49
C VAL A 105 -4.81 -6.50 -15.05
N GLY A 106 -3.52 -6.75 -15.26
CA GLY A 106 -3.05 -8.05 -15.74
C GLY A 106 -2.99 -9.10 -14.64
N THR A 107 -2.30 -10.20 -14.91
CA THR A 107 -2.26 -11.36 -14.00
C THR A 107 -1.19 -11.17 -12.93
N ALA A 108 -1.58 -11.39 -11.68
CA ALA A 108 -0.72 -11.31 -10.50
C ALA A 108 -0.01 -9.95 -10.37
N PRO A 109 -0.75 -8.85 -10.22
CA PRO A 109 -0.14 -7.53 -10.01
C PRO A 109 0.63 -7.52 -8.68
N THR A 110 1.85 -6.97 -8.71
CA THR A 110 2.72 -6.92 -7.54
C THR A 110 3.24 -5.51 -7.27
N GLY A 111 4.09 -4.98 -8.13
CA GLY A 111 4.65 -3.65 -7.96
C GLY A 111 3.70 -2.57 -8.44
N VAL A 112 3.71 -1.44 -7.77
CA VAL A 112 2.94 -0.26 -8.17
C VAL A 112 3.75 0.98 -7.87
N ALA A 113 3.73 1.92 -8.82
CA ALA A 113 4.39 3.21 -8.67
C ALA A 113 3.52 4.29 -9.31
N VAL A 114 3.59 5.48 -8.74
CA VAL A 114 2.88 6.65 -9.24
C VAL A 114 3.90 7.63 -9.80
N ASN A 115 3.63 8.13 -11.00
CA ASN A 115 4.38 9.26 -11.54
C ASN A 115 3.78 10.54 -10.96
N PRO A 116 4.49 11.24 -10.05
CA PRO A 116 3.91 12.40 -9.38
C PRO A 116 3.76 13.61 -10.32
N VAL A 117 4.38 13.58 -11.49
CA VAL A 117 4.29 14.66 -12.47
C VAL A 117 3.02 14.52 -13.31
N THR A 118 2.72 13.30 -13.79
CA THR A 118 1.58 13.06 -14.68
C THR A 118 0.35 12.52 -13.96
N GLY A 119 0.52 11.95 -12.77
CA GLY A 119 -0.53 11.26 -12.04
C GLY A 119 -0.81 9.84 -12.51
N GLU A 120 -0.13 9.38 -13.55
CA GLU A 120 -0.31 8.03 -14.05
C GLU A 120 0.26 7.00 -13.08
N VAL A 121 -0.39 5.84 -13.03
CA VAL A 121 -0.02 4.74 -12.13
C VAL A 121 0.43 3.56 -12.98
N TYR A 122 1.56 3.00 -12.63
CA TYR A 122 2.17 1.86 -13.32
C TYR A 122 2.13 0.64 -12.42
N VAL A 123 1.65 -0.47 -12.96
CA VAL A 123 1.45 -1.72 -12.21
C VAL A 123 2.17 -2.85 -12.95
N THR A 124 3.09 -3.53 -12.27
CA THR A 124 3.73 -4.71 -12.83
C THR A 124 2.84 -5.93 -12.61
N ASN A 125 2.59 -6.69 -13.67
CA ASN A 125 1.80 -7.91 -13.63
C ASN A 125 2.74 -9.09 -13.71
N PHE A 126 3.07 -9.67 -12.57
CA PHE A 126 4.15 -10.65 -12.42
C PHE A 126 3.96 -11.86 -13.33
N ALA A 127 2.78 -12.46 -13.35
CA ALA A 127 2.51 -13.65 -14.15
C ALA A 127 2.07 -13.35 -15.58
N GLY A 128 1.65 -12.11 -15.84
CA GLY A 128 1.23 -11.69 -17.17
C GLY A 128 2.36 -11.15 -18.05
N ASP A 129 3.54 -10.93 -17.49
CA ASP A 129 4.70 -10.37 -18.18
C ASP A 129 4.41 -9.03 -18.85
N THR A 130 3.58 -8.22 -18.19
CA THR A 130 3.13 -6.91 -18.69
C THR A 130 3.20 -5.85 -17.61
N VAL A 131 3.07 -4.60 -18.05
CA VAL A 131 2.85 -3.45 -17.17
C VAL A 131 1.54 -2.80 -17.58
N SER A 132 0.63 -2.62 -16.62
CA SER A 132 -0.61 -1.86 -16.85
C SER A 132 -0.38 -0.40 -16.49
N VAL A 133 -0.98 0.49 -17.28
CA VAL A 133 -0.96 1.93 -17.02
C VAL A 133 -2.38 2.38 -16.71
N ILE A 134 -2.54 3.03 -15.56
CA ILE A 134 -3.81 3.60 -15.11
C ILE A 134 -3.68 5.12 -15.24
N SER A 135 -4.57 5.69 -16.03
CA SER A 135 -4.59 7.15 -16.26
C SER A 135 -5.70 7.82 -15.48
#